data_29db8691d1535a7c143f68dd78b400a1
#
_entry.id   29db8691d1535a7c143f68dd78b400a1
#
_cell.length_a   1.000
_cell.length_b   1.000
_cell.length_c   1.000
_cell.angle_alpha   90.00
_cell.angle_beta   90.00
_cell.angle_gamma   90.00
#
_symmetry.space_group_name_H-M   'P 1'
#
loop_
_entity.id
_entity.type
_entity.pdbx_description
1 polymer ?
#
loop_
_entity_poly.entity_id
_entity_poly.type
_entity_poly.pdbx_seq_one_letter_code
_entity_poly.pdbx_strand_id
1 'polypeptide(L)'
;FVTHCKDTKLHNIKMHYAEGMGLLAQMSENIDLDGFSVCLKGDNDARYFTTQADATHFSNCKGLILSENGLYENMMDDAINVHGVYLKVQQRIDEKTLLASFEHTQSYGFDWGFAGDTVQFIRSKTMELLDGTYQIASIRPEDQDSVCGAKVFRIAFTQALPVEVTPEQSIGVENLTWTPEVVFAHNTIRHNRARGSLFSTPKKT
;
A
#
# COMPACT_ATOMS: atom_id res chain seq x y z
N PHE A 1 -6.24 12.56 4.43
CA PHE A 1 -6.09 11.14 4.69
C PHE A 1 -7.42 10.41 4.42
N VAL A 2 -7.37 9.33 3.65
CA VAL A 2 -8.53 8.48 3.30
C VAL A 2 -8.25 7.08 3.86
N THR A 3 -9.07 6.62 4.80
CA THR A 3 -8.89 5.30 5.43
C THR A 3 -10.22 4.61 5.65
N HIS A 4 -10.27 3.29 5.38
CA HIS A 4 -11.46 2.46 5.50
C HIS A 4 -12.68 3.01 4.74
N CYS A 5 -12.42 3.69 3.62
CA CYS A 5 -13.44 4.27 2.74
C CYS A 5 -13.66 3.38 1.52
N LYS A 6 -14.84 3.52 0.92
CA LYS A 6 -15.20 2.86 -0.33
C LYS A 6 -15.79 3.86 -1.30
N ASP A 7 -15.47 3.69 -2.60
CA ASP A 7 -16.00 4.50 -3.71
C ASP A 7 -15.78 6.01 -3.50
N THR A 8 -14.56 6.38 -3.07
CA THR A 8 -14.17 7.76 -2.79
C THR A 8 -13.86 8.51 -4.07
N LYS A 9 -14.46 9.69 -4.25
CA LYS A 9 -14.21 10.56 -5.40
C LYS A 9 -13.66 11.91 -4.93
N LEU A 10 -12.50 12.28 -5.45
CA LEU A 10 -11.82 13.53 -5.19
C LEU A 10 -11.61 14.28 -6.51
N HIS A 11 -12.59 15.02 -6.95
CA HIS A 11 -12.60 15.68 -8.25
C HIS A 11 -12.31 17.17 -8.15
N ASN A 12 -11.43 17.66 -9.04
CA ASN A 12 -11.06 19.08 -9.15
C ASN A 12 -10.51 19.69 -7.84
N ILE A 13 -9.75 18.90 -7.09
CA ILE A 13 -9.11 19.32 -5.83
C ILE A 13 -7.67 19.75 -6.10
N LYS A 14 -7.28 20.91 -5.55
CA LYS A 14 -5.90 21.39 -5.57
C LYS A 14 -5.31 21.41 -4.16
N MET A 15 -4.28 20.63 -3.95
CA MET A 15 -3.44 20.65 -2.76
C MET A 15 -2.20 21.49 -3.04
N HIS A 16 -1.92 22.49 -2.23
CA HIS A 16 -0.78 23.39 -2.48
C HIS A 16 0.42 23.12 -1.56
N TYR A 17 0.16 22.63 -0.36
CA TYR A 17 1.23 22.34 0.59
C TYR A 17 0.81 21.26 1.58
N ALA A 18 1.73 20.34 1.85
CA ALA A 18 1.63 19.38 2.97
C ALA A 18 3.03 19.10 3.54
N GLU A 19 3.12 19.01 4.87
CA GLU A 19 4.36 18.66 5.56
C GLU A 19 4.76 17.18 5.35
N GLY A 20 3.81 16.33 5.00
CA GLY A 20 4.03 14.94 4.60
C GLY A 20 3.58 14.71 3.17
N MET A 21 2.68 13.76 2.97
CA MET A 21 2.06 13.40 1.69
C MET A 21 0.89 14.34 1.38
N GLY A 22 0.67 14.62 0.09
CA GLY A 22 -0.48 15.40 -0.34
C GLY A 22 -1.79 14.64 -0.16
N LEU A 23 -1.84 13.39 -0.55
CA LEU A 23 -2.90 12.42 -0.27
C LEU A 23 -2.30 11.12 0.23
N LEU A 24 -2.73 10.66 1.37
CA LEU A 24 -2.48 9.30 1.84
C LEU A 24 -3.80 8.53 1.91
N ALA A 25 -3.89 7.42 1.18
CA ALA A 25 -5.00 6.48 1.24
C ALA A 25 -4.52 5.12 1.75
N GLN A 26 -5.26 4.54 2.70
CA GLN A 26 -4.92 3.27 3.32
C GLN A 26 -6.19 2.47 3.58
N MET A 27 -6.14 1.15 3.40
CA MET A 27 -7.26 0.23 3.65
C MET A 27 -8.58 0.71 3.02
N SER A 28 -8.51 1.23 1.81
CA SER A 28 -9.67 1.79 1.10
C SER A 28 -9.89 1.10 -0.24
N GLU A 29 -11.13 1.12 -0.71
CA GLU A 29 -11.56 0.44 -1.93
C GLU A 29 -12.11 1.45 -2.92
N ASN A 30 -11.65 1.40 -4.18
CA ASN A 30 -12.06 2.26 -5.27
C ASN A 30 -11.88 3.76 -4.97
N ILE A 31 -10.83 4.34 -5.50
CA ILE A 31 -10.53 5.76 -5.33
C ILE A 31 -10.39 6.39 -6.72
N ASP A 32 -11.15 7.44 -6.95
CA ASP A 32 -11.25 8.15 -8.21
C ASP A 32 -10.75 9.59 -8.03
N LEU A 33 -9.65 9.91 -8.69
CA LEU A 33 -9.00 11.22 -8.70
C LEU A 33 -9.11 11.81 -10.11
N ASP A 34 -10.09 12.64 -10.38
CA ASP A 34 -10.20 13.38 -11.64
C ASP A 34 -9.90 14.88 -11.41
N GLY A 35 -8.82 15.36 -12.04
CA GLY A 35 -8.33 16.72 -11.83
C GLY A 35 -7.80 16.98 -10.41
N PHE A 36 -7.43 15.93 -9.67
CA PHE A 36 -6.74 16.09 -8.39
C PHE A 36 -5.30 16.50 -8.64
N SER A 37 -4.88 17.61 -8.06
CA SER A 37 -3.55 18.16 -8.31
C SER A 37 -2.82 18.50 -7.02
N VAL A 38 -1.53 18.24 -7.01
CA VAL A 38 -0.58 18.70 -5.98
C VAL A 38 0.38 19.66 -6.68
N CYS A 39 0.15 20.97 -6.50
CA CYS A 39 0.81 22.00 -7.30
C CYS A 39 1.03 23.29 -6.50
N LEU A 40 1.97 24.11 -6.94
CA LEU A 40 2.16 25.46 -6.42
C LEU A 40 0.90 26.33 -6.69
N LYS A 41 0.74 27.42 -5.94
CA LYS A 41 -0.39 28.36 -6.14
C LYS A 41 -0.30 29.14 -7.44
N GLY A 42 0.83 29.11 -8.13
CA GLY A 42 1.09 29.79 -9.37
C GLY A 42 2.56 30.21 -9.46
N ASP A 43 2.92 30.91 -10.52
CA ASP A 43 4.31 31.27 -10.83
C ASP A 43 4.97 32.19 -9.77
N ASN A 44 4.17 32.87 -8.98
CA ASN A 44 4.65 33.75 -7.91
C ASN A 44 4.64 33.09 -6.52
N ASP A 45 4.42 31.76 -6.42
CA ASP A 45 4.52 31.06 -5.14
C ASP A 45 5.98 31.05 -4.68
N ALA A 46 6.24 31.58 -3.49
CA ALA A 46 7.60 31.64 -2.93
C ALA A 46 8.13 30.27 -2.48
N ARG A 47 7.33 29.21 -2.50
CA ARG A 47 7.74 27.87 -2.09
C ARG A 47 8.43 27.15 -3.22
N TYR A 48 9.43 26.33 -2.87
CA TYR A 48 10.16 25.49 -3.82
C TYR A 48 9.55 24.10 -3.99
N PHE A 49 8.72 23.67 -3.04
CA PHE A 49 8.08 22.35 -3.06
C PHE A 49 6.66 22.40 -2.50
N THR A 50 5.86 21.40 -2.89
CA THR A 50 4.46 21.21 -2.49
C THR A 50 4.33 20.27 -1.31
N THR A 51 4.99 19.11 -1.37
CA THR A 51 4.98 18.10 -0.32
C THR A 51 6.39 17.68 0.04
N GLN A 52 6.63 17.29 1.30
CA GLN A 52 7.92 16.76 1.74
C GLN A 52 8.06 15.25 1.44
N ALA A 53 6.97 14.57 1.18
CA ALA A 53 6.91 13.18 0.73
C ALA A 53 6.11 13.11 -0.57
N ASP A 54 5.47 11.97 -0.87
CA ASP A 54 4.72 11.75 -2.10
C ASP A 54 3.59 12.75 -2.30
N ALA A 55 3.29 13.09 -3.56
CA ALA A 55 2.07 13.82 -3.85
C ALA A 55 0.84 12.96 -3.52
N THR A 56 0.82 11.71 -3.97
CA THR A 56 -0.25 10.76 -3.64
C THR A 56 0.33 9.39 -3.29
N HIS A 57 -0.16 8.79 -2.22
CA HIS A 57 0.31 7.51 -1.70
C HIS A 57 -0.85 6.58 -1.34
N PHE A 58 -0.85 5.37 -1.90
CA PHE A 58 -1.88 4.37 -1.71
C PHE A 58 -1.25 3.10 -1.14
N SER A 59 -1.53 2.82 0.12
CA SER A 59 -0.97 1.69 0.85
C SER A 59 -2.07 0.71 1.23
N ASN A 60 -1.93 -0.54 0.84
CA ASN A 60 -2.89 -1.60 1.18
C ASN A 60 -4.34 -1.19 0.83
N CYS A 61 -4.55 -0.71 -0.39
CA CYS A 61 -5.85 -0.43 -0.97
C CYS A 61 -6.30 -1.59 -1.87
N LYS A 62 -7.58 -1.61 -2.28
CA LYS A 62 -8.11 -2.61 -3.21
C LYS A 62 -9.06 -2.01 -4.24
N GLY A 63 -9.49 -2.83 -5.20
CA GLY A 63 -10.34 -2.38 -6.29
C GLY A 63 -9.55 -1.53 -7.29
N LEU A 64 -10.08 -0.40 -7.72
CA LEU A 64 -9.50 0.49 -8.71
C LEU A 64 -9.00 1.79 -8.06
N ILE A 65 -7.74 2.13 -8.34
CA ILE A 65 -7.21 3.48 -8.15
C ILE A 65 -7.16 4.13 -9.53
N LEU A 66 -8.03 5.11 -9.75
CA LEU A 66 -8.06 5.91 -10.98
C LEU A 66 -7.49 7.29 -10.69
N SER A 67 -6.52 7.74 -11.47
CA SER A 67 -5.99 9.10 -11.42
C SER A 67 -5.90 9.65 -12.83
N GLU A 68 -6.67 10.69 -13.10
CA GLU A 68 -6.73 11.33 -14.40
C GLU A 68 -6.70 12.86 -14.30
N ASN A 69 -6.18 13.51 -15.34
CA ASN A 69 -6.22 14.95 -15.56
C ASN A 69 -5.61 15.79 -14.41
N GLY A 70 -4.73 15.21 -13.61
CA GLY A 70 -4.06 15.86 -12.48
C GLY A 70 -2.73 16.54 -12.87
N LEU A 71 -2.31 17.49 -12.02
CA LEU A 71 -0.98 18.08 -12.07
C LEU A 71 -0.24 17.75 -10.76
N TYR A 72 0.89 17.07 -10.88
CA TYR A 72 1.76 16.71 -9.75
C TYR A 72 3.12 17.38 -9.96
N GLU A 73 3.43 18.36 -9.13
CA GLU A 73 4.66 19.13 -9.31
C GLU A 73 5.35 19.50 -8.00
N ASN A 74 6.66 19.63 -8.04
CA ASN A 74 7.50 20.16 -6.97
C ASN A 74 7.43 19.37 -5.65
N MET A 75 7.02 18.08 -5.65
CA MET A 75 7.12 17.23 -4.47
C MET A 75 8.57 16.78 -4.26
N MET A 76 8.91 16.48 -3.01
CA MET A 76 10.25 16.02 -2.64
C MET A 76 10.43 14.52 -2.84
N ASP A 77 9.32 13.77 -3.04
CA ASP A 77 9.31 12.34 -3.31
C ASP A 77 8.46 12.01 -4.55
N ASP A 78 7.79 10.87 -4.63
CA ASP A 78 7.08 10.39 -5.80
C ASP A 78 5.80 11.21 -6.10
N ALA A 79 5.40 11.27 -7.37
CA ALA A 79 4.10 11.86 -7.70
C ALA A 79 2.96 10.93 -7.32
N ILE A 80 3.13 9.64 -7.56
CA ILE A 80 2.20 8.61 -7.15
C ILE A 80 2.96 7.35 -6.74
N ASN A 81 2.58 6.79 -5.60
CA ASN A 81 3.08 5.53 -5.09
C ASN A 81 1.91 4.63 -4.71
N VAL A 82 1.82 3.43 -5.31
CA VAL A 82 0.77 2.46 -5.04
C VAL A 82 1.39 1.11 -4.74
N HIS A 83 1.14 0.57 -3.56
CA HIS A 83 1.72 -0.70 -3.14
C HIS A 83 0.84 -1.46 -2.14
N GLY A 84 1.01 -2.79 -2.09
CA GLY A 84 0.59 -3.62 -0.96
C GLY A 84 1.55 -3.49 0.22
N VAL A 85 1.20 -4.10 1.33
CA VAL A 85 2.06 -4.19 2.51
C VAL A 85 2.36 -5.65 2.80
N TYR A 86 3.65 -5.99 2.83
CA TYR A 86 4.11 -7.34 3.13
C TYR A 86 4.19 -7.57 4.63
N LEU A 87 3.82 -8.77 5.07
CA LEU A 87 4.25 -9.28 6.37
C LEU A 87 5.39 -10.26 6.17
N LYS A 88 6.28 -10.34 7.13
CA LYS A 88 7.35 -11.34 7.18
C LYS A 88 6.95 -12.50 8.09
N VAL A 89 7.12 -13.71 7.61
CA VAL A 89 6.89 -14.92 8.41
C VAL A 89 7.89 -14.97 9.55
N GLN A 90 7.38 -14.99 10.78
CA GLN A 90 8.17 -15.04 12.01
C GLN A 90 8.22 -16.44 12.61
N GLN A 91 7.14 -17.18 12.46
CA GLN A 91 7.02 -18.54 12.99
C GLN A 91 5.97 -19.36 12.23
N ARG A 92 6.23 -20.61 11.98
CA ARG A 92 5.23 -21.58 11.57
C ARG A 92 4.72 -22.31 12.80
N ILE A 93 3.43 -22.24 13.08
CA ILE A 93 2.79 -22.85 14.25
C ILE A 93 2.41 -24.30 13.95
N ASP A 94 1.76 -24.52 12.81
CA ASP A 94 1.33 -25.84 12.32
C ASP A 94 1.27 -25.86 10.78
N GLU A 95 0.61 -26.86 10.20
CA GLU A 95 0.49 -27.00 8.73
C GLU A 95 -0.26 -25.85 8.07
N LYS A 96 -1.15 -25.15 8.78
CA LYS A 96 -2.05 -24.11 8.24
C LYS A 96 -1.93 -22.77 8.94
N THR A 97 -1.10 -22.66 9.97
CA THR A 97 -1.06 -21.45 10.83
C THR A 97 0.36 -20.94 10.95
N LEU A 98 0.51 -19.63 10.84
CA LEU A 98 1.77 -18.94 11.06
C LEU A 98 1.59 -17.65 11.88
N LEU A 99 2.71 -17.13 12.39
CA LEU A 99 2.87 -15.76 12.84
C LEU A 99 3.63 -14.98 11.77
N ALA A 100 3.13 -13.78 11.45
CA ALA A 100 3.80 -12.87 10.55
C ALA A 100 3.71 -11.44 11.07
N SER A 101 4.72 -10.62 10.79
CA SER A 101 4.84 -9.27 11.31
C SER A 101 5.07 -8.24 10.23
N PHE A 102 4.63 -7.01 10.51
CA PHE A 102 5.16 -5.84 9.84
C PHE A 102 6.65 -5.67 10.15
N GLU A 103 7.43 -5.30 9.14
CA GLU A 103 8.88 -5.07 9.31
C GLU A 103 9.24 -3.58 9.37
N HIS A 104 8.50 -2.74 8.66
CA HIS A 104 8.79 -1.31 8.60
C HIS A 104 7.98 -0.54 9.65
N THR A 105 8.63 0.38 10.37
CA THR A 105 8.00 1.13 11.47
C THR A 105 6.83 2.01 11.05
N GLN A 106 6.74 2.38 9.78
CA GLN A 106 5.62 3.15 9.23
C GLN A 106 4.52 2.28 8.59
N SER A 107 4.65 0.95 8.64
CA SER A 107 3.74 0.02 7.96
C SER A 107 2.75 -0.67 8.88
N TYR A 108 2.70 -0.36 10.17
CA TYR A 108 1.80 -1.00 11.12
C TYR A 108 0.80 -0.03 11.74
N GLY A 109 -0.15 -0.56 12.48
CA GLY A 109 -1.22 0.24 13.12
C GLY A 109 -2.55 0.17 12.38
N PHE A 110 -2.72 -0.79 11.46
CA PHE A 110 -3.97 -1.05 10.77
C PHE A 110 -4.19 -2.57 10.60
N ASP A 111 -5.41 -2.94 10.25
CA ASP A 111 -5.74 -4.33 9.93
C ASP A 111 -5.13 -4.71 8.59
N TRP A 112 -4.17 -5.65 8.59
CA TRP A 112 -3.47 -6.04 7.36
C TRP A 112 -4.34 -6.84 6.39
N GLY A 113 -5.32 -7.56 6.87
CA GLY A 113 -6.20 -8.40 6.06
C GLY A 113 -7.34 -9.01 6.87
N PHE A 114 -8.20 -9.74 6.17
CA PHE A 114 -9.42 -10.31 6.73
C PHE A 114 -9.60 -11.77 6.31
N ALA A 115 -10.47 -12.50 7.00
CA ALA A 115 -10.89 -13.82 6.57
C ALA A 115 -11.50 -13.75 5.16
N GLY A 116 -11.11 -14.67 4.29
CA GLY A 116 -11.50 -14.69 2.89
C GLY A 116 -10.51 -14.00 1.94
N ASP A 117 -9.58 -13.20 2.43
CA ASP A 117 -8.53 -12.59 1.60
C ASP A 117 -7.61 -13.67 1.02
N THR A 118 -7.13 -13.39 -0.19
CA THR A 118 -6.16 -14.23 -0.90
C THR A 118 -4.77 -13.65 -0.75
N VAL A 119 -3.82 -14.51 -0.38
CA VAL A 119 -2.41 -14.13 -0.24
C VAL A 119 -1.50 -14.99 -1.11
N GLN A 120 -0.29 -14.50 -1.33
CA GLN A 120 0.81 -15.22 -1.97
C GLN A 120 2.08 -15.09 -1.13
N PHE A 121 2.90 -16.14 -1.14
CA PHE A 121 4.20 -16.13 -0.47
C PHE A 121 5.31 -15.79 -1.44
N ILE A 122 6.32 -15.06 -0.93
CA ILE A 122 7.46 -14.58 -1.72
C ILE A 122 8.76 -14.79 -0.93
N ARG A 123 9.82 -15.22 -1.61
CA ARG A 123 11.18 -15.25 -1.05
C ARG A 123 11.72 -13.82 -1.02
N SER A 124 11.82 -13.19 0.13
CA SER A 124 12.18 -11.78 0.23
C SER A 124 13.59 -11.45 -0.28
N LYS A 125 14.50 -12.43 -0.34
CA LYS A 125 15.87 -12.23 -0.84
C LYS A 125 15.98 -12.23 -2.36
N THR A 126 15.14 -12.98 -3.05
CA THR A 126 15.19 -13.17 -4.51
C THR A 126 14.00 -12.56 -5.22
N MET A 127 12.96 -12.18 -4.49
CA MET A 127 11.66 -11.73 -5.00
C MET A 127 10.94 -12.80 -5.84
N GLU A 128 11.30 -14.07 -5.62
CA GLU A 128 10.68 -15.22 -6.28
C GLU A 128 9.36 -15.57 -5.57
N LEU A 129 8.28 -15.62 -6.33
CA LEU A 129 6.99 -16.05 -5.82
C LEU A 129 7.00 -17.58 -5.58
N LEU A 130 6.42 -18.01 -4.47
CA LEU A 130 6.12 -19.42 -4.28
C LEU A 130 4.83 -19.78 -5.05
N ASP A 131 4.74 -21.03 -5.45
CA ASP A 131 3.60 -21.53 -6.21
C ASP A 131 2.29 -21.46 -5.40
N GLY A 132 1.23 -21.11 -6.11
CA GLY A 132 -0.13 -21.09 -5.58
C GLY A 132 -0.48 -19.83 -4.78
N THR A 133 -1.76 -19.73 -4.49
CA THR A 133 -2.34 -18.69 -3.63
C THR A 133 -3.08 -19.35 -2.47
N TYR A 134 -3.19 -18.64 -1.36
CA TYR A 134 -3.69 -19.17 -0.09
C TYR A 134 -4.78 -18.24 0.46
N GLN A 135 -5.89 -18.84 0.88
CA GLN A 135 -6.99 -18.07 1.44
C GLN A 135 -6.90 -18.02 2.97
N ILE A 136 -7.02 -16.83 3.52
CA ILE A 136 -7.05 -16.60 4.96
C ILE A 136 -8.37 -17.17 5.52
N ALA A 137 -8.27 -18.13 6.44
CA ALA A 137 -9.41 -18.64 7.19
C ALA A 137 -9.73 -17.73 8.40
N SER A 138 -8.67 -17.26 9.08
CA SER A 138 -8.78 -16.29 10.17
C SER A 138 -7.48 -15.53 10.36
N ILE A 139 -7.58 -14.30 10.82
CA ILE A 139 -6.45 -13.45 11.20
C ILE A 139 -6.79 -12.72 12.49
N ARG A 140 -5.81 -12.62 13.40
CA ARG A 140 -5.97 -11.85 14.64
C ARG A 140 -4.61 -11.30 15.09
N PRO A 141 -4.60 -10.15 15.79
CA PRO A 141 -3.42 -9.69 16.50
C PRO A 141 -2.88 -10.75 17.47
N GLU A 142 -1.56 -10.92 17.50
CA GLU A 142 -0.88 -11.77 18.48
C GLU A 142 -0.23 -10.92 19.58
N ASP A 143 0.25 -9.74 19.20
CA ASP A 143 0.69 -8.68 20.11
C ASP A 143 -0.27 -7.49 20.05
N GLN A 144 -0.33 -6.71 21.09
CA GLN A 144 -0.97 -5.40 21.10
C GLN A 144 0.01 -4.37 21.62
N ASP A 145 0.55 -3.59 20.71
CA ASP A 145 1.19 -2.33 21.07
C ASP A 145 0.08 -1.30 21.32
N SER A 146 -0.07 -0.86 22.55
CA SER A 146 -1.13 0.07 22.95
C SER A 146 -1.04 1.45 22.27
N VAL A 147 0.09 1.80 21.68
CA VAL A 147 0.32 3.10 21.06
C VAL A 147 0.13 3.04 19.56
N CYS A 148 0.61 1.99 18.91
CA CYS A 148 0.72 1.92 17.44
C CYS A 148 -0.11 0.77 16.82
N GLY A 149 -0.87 0.03 17.60
CA GLY A 149 -1.61 -1.16 17.15
C GLY A 149 -0.74 -2.41 17.04
N ALA A 150 -1.31 -3.48 16.52
CA ALA A 150 -0.62 -4.75 16.40
C ALA A 150 0.49 -4.73 15.34
N LYS A 151 1.59 -5.39 15.62
CA LYS A 151 2.70 -5.62 14.69
C LYS A 151 2.76 -7.06 14.22
N VAL A 152 2.31 -8.00 15.04
CA VAL A 152 2.34 -9.43 14.78
C VAL A 152 0.93 -9.98 14.69
N PHE A 153 0.69 -10.76 13.67
CA PHE A 153 -0.59 -11.42 13.43
C PHE A 153 -0.43 -12.94 13.44
N ARG A 154 -1.39 -13.61 14.06
CA ARG A 154 -1.62 -15.04 13.87
C ARG A 154 -2.57 -15.20 12.71
N ILE A 155 -2.14 -15.90 11.66
CA ILE A 155 -2.89 -16.11 10.42
C ILE A 155 -3.07 -17.61 10.22
N ALA A 156 -4.33 -18.04 10.15
CA ALA A 156 -4.70 -19.39 9.76
C ALA A 156 -5.25 -19.41 8.33
N PHE A 157 -4.93 -20.47 7.58
CA PHE A 157 -5.30 -20.64 6.18
C PHE A 157 -6.27 -21.80 5.98
N THR A 158 -7.05 -21.77 4.90
CA THR A 158 -7.99 -22.83 4.58
C THR A 158 -7.29 -24.12 4.13
N GLN A 159 -6.11 -24.02 3.53
CA GLN A 159 -5.29 -25.14 3.04
C GLN A 159 -3.93 -25.19 3.73
N ALA A 160 -3.24 -26.34 3.62
CA ALA A 160 -1.90 -26.51 4.13
C ALA A 160 -0.90 -25.60 3.40
N LEU A 161 0.02 -25.02 4.15
CA LEU A 161 1.07 -24.16 3.65
C LEU A 161 2.23 -24.99 3.05
N PRO A 162 2.93 -24.46 2.04
CA PRO A 162 4.15 -25.07 1.53
C PRO A 162 5.17 -25.32 2.63
N VAL A 163 5.97 -26.35 2.48
CA VAL A 163 7.01 -26.70 3.48
C VAL A 163 8.07 -25.61 3.60
N GLU A 164 8.27 -24.82 2.54
CA GLU A 164 9.22 -23.70 2.48
C GLU A 164 8.77 -22.47 3.29
N VAL A 165 7.50 -22.40 3.68
CA VAL A 165 7.00 -21.24 4.44
C VAL A 165 7.46 -21.36 5.89
N THR A 166 8.71 -20.96 6.11
CA THR A 166 9.38 -20.94 7.43
C THR A 166 10.19 -19.65 7.60
N PRO A 167 10.51 -19.26 8.84
CA PRO A 167 11.33 -18.06 9.11
C PRO A 167 12.72 -18.12 8.45
N GLU A 168 13.35 -19.30 8.43
CA GLU A 168 14.69 -19.51 7.91
C GLU A 168 14.80 -19.20 6.41
N GLN A 169 13.72 -19.39 5.69
CA GLN A 169 13.63 -19.11 4.24
C GLN A 169 13.40 -17.64 3.92
N SER A 170 13.25 -16.77 4.93
CA SER A 170 12.97 -15.33 4.74
C SER A 170 11.76 -15.08 3.84
N ILE A 171 10.62 -15.65 4.22
CA ILE A 171 9.38 -15.58 3.45
C ILE A 171 8.59 -14.32 3.81
N GLY A 172 8.17 -13.58 2.78
CA GLY A 172 7.14 -12.54 2.87
C GLY A 172 5.76 -13.08 2.51
N VAL A 173 4.73 -12.43 3.03
CA VAL A 173 3.32 -12.69 2.69
C VAL A 173 2.74 -11.42 2.09
N GLU A 174 2.29 -11.50 0.84
CA GLU A 174 1.57 -10.42 0.16
C GLU A 174 0.07 -10.68 0.17
N ASN A 175 -0.72 -9.68 0.51
CA ASN A 175 -2.18 -9.76 0.42
C ASN A 175 -2.63 -9.29 -0.95
N LEU A 176 -2.94 -10.24 -1.84
CA LEU A 176 -3.36 -9.96 -3.22
C LEU A 176 -4.74 -9.28 -3.28
N THR A 177 -5.60 -9.48 -2.28
CA THR A 177 -6.90 -8.80 -2.21
C THR A 177 -6.73 -7.30 -2.01
N TRP A 178 -5.72 -6.89 -1.23
CA TRP A 178 -5.39 -5.50 -0.94
C TRP A 178 -4.24 -4.96 -1.82
N THR A 179 -4.26 -5.36 -3.08
CA THR A 179 -3.35 -4.89 -4.11
C THR A 179 -4.20 -4.40 -5.29
N PRO A 180 -4.40 -3.08 -5.45
CA PRO A 180 -5.39 -2.53 -6.36
C PRO A 180 -4.97 -2.63 -7.83
N GLU A 181 -5.95 -2.54 -8.72
CA GLU A 181 -5.72 -2.13 -10.10
C GLU A 181 -5.46 -0.63 -10.15
N VAL A 182 -4.55 -0.19 -11.03
CA VAL A 182 -4.21 1.24 -11.19
C VAL A 182 -4.39 1.67 -12.63
N VAL A 183 -5.13 2.75 -12.83
CA VAL A 183 -5.17 3.52 -14.08
C VAL A 183 -4.63 4.91 -13.78
N PHE A 184 -3.54 5.28 -14.45
CA PHE A 184 -2.90 6.59 -14.32
C PHE A 184 -2.76 7.23 -15.70
N ALA A 185 -3.71 8.09 -16.07
CA ALA A 185 -3.84 8.60 -17.42
C ALA A 185 -3.97 10.13 -17.47
N HIS A 186 -3.47 10.73 -18.54
CA HIS A 186 -3.62 12.17 -18.81
C HIS A 186 -3.12 13.10 -17.71
N ASN A 187 -2.25 12.61 -16.82
CA ASN A 187 -1.64 13.41 -15.76
C ASN A 187 -0.36 14.09 -16.24
N THR A 188 -0.03 15.20 -15.63
CA THR A 188 1.25 15.88 -15.81
C THR A 188 2.08 15.76 -14.55
N ILE A 189 3.30 15.23 -14.67
CA ILE A 189 4.29 15.18 -13.58
C ILE A 189 5.47 16.04 -13.99
N ARG A 190 5.88 16.96 -13.10
CA ARG A 190 7.05 17.79 -13.37
C ARG A 190 7.73 18.27 -12.08
N HIS A 191 9.03 18.53 -12.18
CA HIS A 191 9.85 19.14 -11.13
C HIS A 191 9.86 18.37 -9.80
N ASN A 192 9.58 17.06 -9.81
CA ASN A 192 9.69 16.22 -8.62
C ASN A 192 11.16 15.80 -8.34
N ARG A 193 11.45 15.38 -7.12
CA ARG A 193 12.80 15.03 -6.68
C ARG A 193 13.09 13.53 -6.71
N ALA A 194 12.06 12.70 -6.84
CA ALA A 194 12.19 11.26 -6.91
C ALA A 194 11.52 10.70 -8.17
N ARG A 195 10.85 9.56 -8.09
CA ARG A 195 10.22 8.92 -9.25
C ARG A 195 8.94 9.64 -9.65
N GLY A 196 8.63 9.61 -10.95
CA GLY A 196 7.33 10.08 -11.42
C GLY A 196 6.20 9.20 -10.91
N SER A 197 6.36 7.87 -11.01
CA SER A 197 5.38 6.91 -10.52
C SER A 197 6.04 5.63 -10.00
N LEU A 198 5.47 5.04 -8.98
CA LEU A 198 5.85 3.74 -8.45
C LEU A 198 4.61 2.87 -8.26
N PHE A 199 4.52 1.78 -9.02
CA PHE A 199 3.42 0.84 -8.95
C PHE A 199 3.94 -0.55 -8.65
N SER A 200 3.76 -1.00 -7.41
CA SER A 200 4.07 -2.35 -6.97
C SER A 200 2.80 -3.21 -6.91
N THR A 201 2.01 -3.15 -7.97
CA THR A 201 0.76 -3.89 -8.14
C THR A 201 0.80 -4.70 -9.42
N PRO A 202 0.11 -5.86 -9.51
CA PRO A 202 0.13 -6.70 -10.70
C PRO A 202 -0.65 -6.10 -11.87
N LYS A 203 -1.63 -5.22 -11.61
CA LYS A 203 -2.53 -4.63 -12.61
C LYS A 203 -2.39 -3.11 -12.65
N LYS A 204 -1.83 -2.58 -13.75
CA LYS A 204 -1.59 -1.14 -13.93
C LYS A 204 -1.60 -0.75 -15.40
N THR A 205 -2.12 0.45 -15.68
CA THR A 205 -2.18 1.06 -17.02
C THR A 205 -1.91 2.54 -16.96
#